data_25a38d2d4b731bfe2d77b5eb7f1025ab
#
_entry.id   25a38d2d4b731bfe2d77b5eb7f1025ab
#
_cell.length_a   1.000
_cell.length_b   1.000
_cell.length_c   1.000
_cell.angle_alpha   90.00
_cell.angle_beta   90.00
_cell.angle_gamma   90.00
#
_symmetry.space_group_name_H-M   'P 1'
#
loop_
_entity.id
_entity.type
_entity.pdbx_description
1 polymer ?
#
loop_
_entity_poly.entity_id
_entity_poly.type
_entity_poly.pdbx_seq_one_letter_code
_entity_poly.pdbx_strand_id
1 'polypeptide(L)'
;FNKDVAKVKTKSAMIKDLLDKLNKYKKDIYSDEDKESAKELIHKFKVGAKEDSTKDALESRYLDIEEQILKFKTVKQHEEEEARKVKIAARWTIKDSEEYPFKLSPDGSFIMPIDMNGSHGYLTGKWELDNTTVTVHITKNTIDEGYKPYDWVFNYNEDSDTLVGTGQFARWTYT
;
A
#
# COMPACT_ATOMS: atom_id res chain seq x y z
N PHE A 1 -47.96 14.68 -26.21
CA PHE A 1 -47.25 13.42 -25.82
C PHE A 1 -45.83 13.47 -26.32
N ASN A 2 -44.89 14.05 -25.52
CA ASN A 2 -43.46 13.92 -25.75
C ASN A 2 -43.06 12.52 -25.24
N LYS A 3 -42.83 11.60 -26.16
CA LYS A 3 -42.11 10.35 -25.85
C LYS A 3 -40.62 10.71 -25.81
N ASP A 4 -40.05 10.80 -24.63
CA ASP A 4 -38.61 10.69 -24.42
C ASP A 4 -38.17 9.30 -24.88
N VAL A 5 -37.81 9.21 -26.16
CA VAL A 5 -37.12 8.04 -26.69
C VAL A 5 -35.71 8.10 -26.14
N ALA A 6 -35.47 7.41 -25.02
CA ALA A 6 -34.15 7.19 -24.52
C ALA A 6 -33.31 6.62 -25.68
N LYS A 7 -32.35 7.40 -26.19
CA LYS A 7 -31.45 6.96 -27.27
C LYS A 7 -30.69 5.73 -26.77
N VAL A 8 -31.07 4.53 -27.24
CA VAL A 8 -30.31 3.32 -26.98
C VAL A 8 -28.89 3.52 -27.55
N LYS A 9 -27.90 3.56 -26.69
CA LYS A 9 -26.50 3.68 -27.13
C LYS A 9 -26.15 2.48 -28.00
N THR A 10 -25.46 2.72 -29.10
CA THR A 10 -24.89 1.64 -29.92
C THR A 10 -23.82 0.88 -29.12
N LYS A 11 -23.60 -0.39 -29.42
CA LYS A 11 -22.50 -1.20 -28.82
C LYS A 11 -21.14 -0.46 -28.92
N SER A 12 -20.85 0.15 -30.06
CA SER A 12 -19.62 0.91 -30.28
C SER A 12 -19.50 2.11 -29.33
N ALA A 13 -20.58 2.85 -29.11
CA ALA A 13 -20.61 3.96 -28.17
C ALA A 13 -20.41 3.50 -26.72
N MET A 14 -21.01 2.36 -26.33
CA MET A 14 -20.83 1.77 -25.02
C MET A 14 -19.37 1.35 -24.79
N ILE A 15 -18.76 0.64 -25.75
CA ILE A 15 -17.35 0.24 -25.67
C ILE A 15 -16.45 1.47 -25.53
N LYS A 16 -16.72 2.54 -26.27
CA LYS A 16 -15.95 3.78 -26.17
C LYS A 16 -16.06 4.39 -24.79
N ASP A 17 -17.28 4.54 -24.24
CA ASP A 17 -17.48 5.12 -22.90
C ASP A 17 -16.76 4.31 -21.81
N LEU A 18 -16.78 2.98 -21.90
CA LEU A 18 -16.10 2.09 -20.95
C LEU A 18 -14.57 2.19 -21.07
N LEU A 19 -14.05 2.25 -22.29
CA LEU A 19 -12.62 2.48 -22.54
C LEU A 19 -12.14 3.83 -21.99
N ASP A 20 -12.94 4.88 -22.12
CA ASP A 20 -12.61 6.20 -21.60
C ASP A 20 -12.52 6.17 -20.06
N LYS A 21 -13.40 5.44 -19.38
CA LYS A 21 -13.33 5.22 -17.92
C LYS A 21 -12.06 4.48 -17.50
N LEU A 22 -11.75 3.35 -18.15
CA LEU A 22 -10.54 2.56 -17.85
C LEU A 22 -9.26 3.39 -18.08
N ASN A 23 -9.22 4.18 -19.14
CA ASN A 23 -8.09 5.08 -19.41
C ASN A 23 -7.96 6.20 -18.37
N LYS A 24 -9.07 6.65 -17.77
CA LYS A 24 -9.03 7.61 -16.66
C LYS A 24 -8.36 6.98 -15.45
N TYR A 25 -8.77 5.77 -15.02
CA TYR A 25 -8.11 5.07 -13.91
C TYR A 25 -6.61 4.87 -14.16
N LYS A 26 -6.22 4.45 -15.39
CA LYS A 26 -4.81 4.29 -15.74
C LYS A 26 -3.98 5.55 -15.55
N LYS A 27 -4.54 6.74 -15.82
CA LYS A 27 -3.82 8.01 -15.64
C LYS A 27 -3.47 8.29 -14.18
N ASP A 28 -4.29 7.80 -13.26
CA ASP A 28 -4.13 8.03 -11.82
C ASP A 28 -3.18 7.00 -11.16
N ILE A 29 -2.71 5.97 -11.88
CA ILE A 29 -1.76 4.98 -11.38
C ILE A 29 -0.39 5.65 -11.16
N TYR A 30 0.27 5.29 -10.04
CA TYR A 30 1.56 5.88 -9.67
C TYR A 30 2.72 5.34 -10.51
N SER A 31 2.92 4.01 -10.53
CA SER A 31 4.10 3.41 -11.14
C SER A 31 3.95 3.25 -12.65
N ASP A 32 5.04 3.41 -13.40
CA ASP A 32 5.03 3.23 -14.86
C ASP A 32 4.87 1.75 -15.26
N GLU A 33 5.36 0.81 -14.44
CA GLU A 33 5.17 -0.63 -14.63
C GLU A 33 3.69 -1.02 -14.51
N ASP A 34 3.00 -0.50 -13.48
CA ASP A 34 1.56 -0.71 -13.29
C ASP A 34 0.74 -0.04 -14.39
N LYS A 35 1.17 1.12 -14.92
CA LYS A 35 0.55 1.76 -16.09
C LYS A 35 0.64 0.90 -17.33
N GLU A 36 1.77 0.23 -17.58
CA GLU A 36 1.90 -0.70 -18.71
C GLU A 36 1.03 -1.95 -18.49
N SER A 37 0.99 -2.50 -17.28
CA SER A 37 0.09 -3.60 -16.93
C SER A 37 -1.39 -3.22 -17.13
N ALA A 38 -1.79 -2.04 -16.68
CA ALA A 38 -3.14 -1.50 -16.93
C ALA A 38 -3.44 -1.30 -18.41
N LYS A 39 -2.47 -0.90 -19.22
CA LYS A 39 -2.61 -0.77 -20.68
C LYS A 39 -2.85 -2.11 -21.35
N GLU A 40 -2.18 -3.17 -20.90
CA GLU A 40 -2.45 -4.54 -21.39
C GLU A 40 -3.87 -5.00 -21.03
N LEU A 41 -4.33 -4.75 -19.80
CA LEU A 41 -5.69 -5.05 -19.36
C LEU A 41 -6.74 -4.30 -20.21
N ILE A 42 -6.52 -3.01 -20.48
CA ILE A 42 -7.38 -2.20 -21.36
C ILE A 42 -7.38 -2.76 -22.79
N HIS A 43 -6.24 -3.23 -23.27
CA HIS A 43 -6.15 -3.86 -24.59
C HIS A 43 -6.97 -5.18 -24.64
N LYS A 44 -6.86 -6.03 -23.60
CA LYS A 44 -7.68 -7.24 -23.45
C LYS A 44 -9.17 -6.92 -23.46
N PHE A 45 -9.60 -5.88 -22.72
CA PHE A 45 -10.98 -5.40 -22.76
C PHE A 45 -11.39 -5.02 -24.18
N LYS A 46 -10.59 -4.19 -24.87
CA LYS A 46 -10.90 -3.67 -26.22
C LYS A 46 -11.06 -4.78 -27.25
N VAL A 47 -10.26 -5.83 -27.15
CA VAL A 47 -10.35 -6.98 -28.05
C VAL A 47 -11.60 -7.81 -27.74
N GLY A 48 -11.77 -8.25 -26.48
CA GLY A 48 -12.87 -9.11 -26.09
C GLY A 48 -14.23 -8.45 -26.20
N ALA A 49 -14.35 -7.15 -25.93
CA ALA A 49 -15.59 -6.40 -26.04
C ALA A 49 -16.21 -6.40 -27.44
N LYS A 50 -15.42 -6.62 -28.49
CA LYS A 50 -15.93 -6.76 -29.86
C LYS A 50 -16.67 -8.07 -30.06
N GLU A 51 -16.28 -9.12 -29.34
CA GLU A 51 -16.82 -10.47 -29.43
C GLU A 51 -18.10 -10.64 -28.57
N ASP A 52 -18.26 -9.82 -27.52
CA ASP A 52 -19.42 -9.87 -26.64
C ASP A 52 -20.72 -9.61 -27.41
N SER A 53 -21.66 -10.56 -27.35
CA SER A 53 -22.93 -10.48 -28.10
C SER A 53 -24.03 -9.72 -27.35
N THR A 54 -23.91 -9.59 -26.02
CA THR A 54 -24.89 -8.97 -25.15
C THR A 54 -24.32 -7.82 -24.36
N LYS A 55 -25.18 -6.91 -23.89
CA LYS A 55 -24.82 -5.81 -23.00
C LYS A 55 -24.26 -6.34 -21.68
N ASP A 56 -24.87 -7.36 -21.10
CA ASP A 56 -24.47 -7.94 -19.82
C ASP A 56 -23.09 -8.59 -19.90
N ALA A 57 -22.74 -9.25 -21.01
CA ALA A 57 -21.40 -9.79 -21.22
C ALA A 57 -20.34 -8.68 -21.31
N LEU A 58 -20.66 -7.58 -22.00
CA LEU A 58 -19.78 -6.41 -22.10
C LEU A 58 -19.56 -5.74 -20.74
N GLU A 59 -20.63 -5.56 -19.95
CA GLU A 59 -20.55 -4.99 -18.60
C GLU A 59 -19.78 -5.90 -17.64
N SER A 60 -20.00 -7.21 -17.68
CA SER A 60 -19.26 -8.18 -16.87
C SER A 60 -17.75 -8.13 -17.17
N ARG A 61 -17.38 -8.11 -18.45
CA ARG A 61 -15.97 -7.96 -18.86
C ARG A 61 -15.36 -6.65 -18.39
N TYR A 62 -16.11 -5.56 -18.44
CA TYR A 62 -15.65 -4.26 -17.95
C TYR A 62 -15.37 -4.32 -16.46
N LEU A 63 -16.29 -4.83 -15.65
CA LEU A 63 -16.14 -4.91 -14.20
C LEU A 63 -14.93 -5.78 -13.79
N ASP A 64 -14.69 -6.89 -14.48
CA ASP A 64 -13.53 -7.74 -14.25
C ASP A 64 -12.19 -7.01 -14.50
N ILE A 65 -12.11 -6.23 -15.56
CA ILE A 65 -10.92 -5.44 -15.88
C ILE A 65 -10.78 -4.23 -14.94
N GLU A 66 -11.89 -3.54 -14.62
CA GLU A 66 -11.91 -2.42 -13.68
C GLU A 66 -11.38 -2.84 -12.31
N GLU A 67 -11.86 -3.97 -11.78
CA GLU A 67 -11.39 -4.51 -10.49
C GLU A 67 -9.88 -4.76 -10.48
N GLN A 68 -9.32 -5.27 -11.57
CA GLN A 68 -7.88 -5.50 -11.68
C GLN A 68 -7.09 -4.19 -11.72
N ILE A 69 -7.58 -3.17 -12.45
CA ILE A 69 -6.92 -1.86 -12.54
C ILE A 69 -6.98 -1.11 -11.21
N LEU A 70 -8.08 -1.22 -10.46
CA LEU A 70 -8.25 -0.55 -9.17
C LEU A 70 -7.36 -1.14 -8.05
N LYS A 71 -6.69 -2.27 -8.27
CA LYS A 71 -5.68 -2.83 -7.36
C LYS A 71 -4.34 -2.09 -7.44
N PHE A 72 -4.06 -1.37 -8.51
CA PHE A 72 -2.83 -0.59 -8.64
C PHE A 72 -2.87 0.67 -7.77
N LYS A 73 -1.73 0.98 -7.16
CA LYS A 73 -1.59 2.17 -6.31
C LYS A 73 -1.71 3.44 -7.14
N THR A 74 -2.56 4.37 -6.72
CA THR A 74 -2.70 5.68 -7.35
C THR A 74 -1.63 6.67 -6.86
N VAL A 75 -1.42 7.75 -7.63
CA VAL A 75 -0.53 8.87 -7.23
C VAL A 75 -0.93 9.41 -5.86
N LYS A 76 -2.24 9.64 -5.64
CA LYS A 76 -2.75 10.13 -4.36
C LYS A 76 -2.44 9.19 -3.19
N GLN A 77 -2.66 7.89 -3.36
CA GLN A 77 -2.34 6.89 -2.32
C GLN A 77 -0.85 6.86 -2.01
N HIS A 78 0.00 6.99 -3.04
CA HIS A 78 1.44 7.07 -2.85
C HIS A 78 1.85 8.32 -2.06
N GLU A 79 1.30 9.50 -2.43
CA GLU A 79 1.57 10.76 -1.72
C GLU A 79 1.12 10.71 -0.25
N GLU A 80 -0.07 10.14 0.03
CA GLU A 80 -0.57 9.95 1.39
C GLU A 80 0.32 9.00 2.20
N GLU A 81 0.83 7.94 1.58
CA GLU A 81 1.75 7.00 2.23
C GLU A 81 3.11 7.65 2.53
N GLU A 82 3.68 8.41 1.58
CA GLU A 82 4.93 9.12 1.81
C GLU A 82 4.79 10.19 2.91
N ALA A 83 3.67 10.91 2.94
CA ALA A 83 3.39 11.86 4.03
C ALA A 83 3.28 11.15 5.39
N ARG A 84 2.69 9.95 5.42
CA ARG A 84 2.58 9.12 6.62
C ARG A 84 3.96 8.57 7.04
N LYS A 85 4.81 8.15 6.12
CA LYS A 85 6.20 7.74 6.40
C LYS A 85 6.99 8.85 7.09
N VAL A 86 6.83 10.10 6.64
CA VAL A 86 7.51 11.25 7.27
C VAL A 86 7.08 11.43 8.73
N LYS A 87 5.78 11.24 9.05
CA LYS A 87 5.29 11.30 10.44
C LYS A 87 5.84 10.16 11.30
N ILE A 88 5.85 8.93 10.75
CA ILE A 88 6.32 7.74 11.46
C ILE A 88 7.83 7.74 11.64
N ALA A 89 8.58 8.43 10.77
CA ALA A 89 10.04 8.54 10.86
C ALA A 89 10.45 9.41 12.07
N ALA A 90 10.44 8.82 13.26
CA ALA A 90 10.68 9.47 14.53
C ALA A 90 11.44 8.54 15.51
N ARG A 91 11.74 9.07 16.69
CA ARG A 91 12.14 8.26 17.85
C ARG A 91 10.87 7.82 18.58
N TRP A 92 10.77 6.53 18.82
CA TRP A 92 9.68 5.90 19.50
C TRP A 92 10.12 5.32 20.84
N THR A 93 9.31 5.48 21.87
CA THR A 93 9.53 4.92 23.21
C THR A 93 8.31 4.14 23.65
N ILE A 94 8.47 3.15 24.51
CA ILE A 94 7.32 2.47 25.10
C ILE A 94 6.50 3.51 25.89
N LYS A 95 5.20 3.51 25.70
CA LYS A 95 4.27 4.39 26.40
C LYS A 95 4.49 4.31 27.92
N ASP A 96 4.64 5.47 28.55
CA ASP A 96 4.89 5.62 30.00
C ASP A 96 6.25 5.03 30.48
N SER A 97 7.19 4.77 29.56
CA SER A 97 8.54 4.31 29.87
C SER A 97 9.54 4.84 28.86
N GLU A 98 10.77 5.12 29.30
CA GLU A 98 11.89 5.44 28.41
C GLU A 98 12.70 4.18 28.01
N GLU A 99 12.24 3.00 28.41
CA GLU A 99 12.90 1.76 28.07
C GLU A 99 12.73 1.40 26.58
N TYR A 100 13.74 0.78 26.04
CA TYR A 100 13.75 0.25 24.67
C TYR A 100 13.37 1.27 23.57
N PRO A 101 13.96 2.49 23.59
CA PRO A 101 13.70 3.45 22.53
C PRO A 101 14.25 2.95 21.20
N PHE A 102 13.55 3.20 20.10
CA PHE A 102 14.07 2.97 18.76
C PHE A 102 13.81 4.15 17.84
N LYS A 103 14.51 4.20 16.73
CA LYS A 103 14.36 5.24 15.72
C LYS A 103 14.06 4.63 14.37
N LEU A 104 13.03 5.14 13.73
CA LEU A 104 12.72 4.97 12.33
C LEU A 104 13.18 6.24 11.60
N SER A 105 13.98 6.08 10.55
CA SER A 105 14.47 7.21 9.76
C SER A 105 13.74 7.31 8.42
N PRO A 106 13.62 8.51 7.81
CA PRO A 106 12.91 8.70 6.55
C PRO A 106 13.50 7.88 5.38
N ASP A 107 14.77 7.51 5.46
CA ASP A 107 15.46 6.68 4.46
C ASP A 107 15.13 5.17 4.59
N GLY A 108 14.18 4.82 5.46
CA GLY A 108 13.79 3.44 5.74
C GLY A 108 14.75 2.70 6.67
N SER A 109 15.74 3.37 7.30
CA SER A 109 16.61 2.72 8.27
C SER A 109 15.98 2.64 9.65
N PHE A 110 16.30 1.55 10.38
CA PHE A 110 15.91 1.30 11.76
C PHE A 110 17.15 1.14 12.63
N ILE A 111 17.09 1.72 13.83
CA ILE A 111 18.11 1.52 14.86
C ILE A 111 17.48 1.52 16.26
N MET A 112 17.91 0.59 17.10
CA MET A 112 17.51 0.48 18.50
C MET A 112 18.76 0.16 19.35
N PRO A 113 19.11 0.98 20.35
CA PRO A 113 20.14 0.62 21.32
C PRO A 113 19.70 -0.56 22.17
N ILE A 114 20.62 -1.46 22.45
CA ILE A 114 20.39 -2.62 23.32
C ILE A 114 21.51 -2.74 24.34
N ASP A 115 21.18 -3.23 25.51
CA ASP A 115 22.13 -3.60 26.56
C ASP A 115 21.87 -5.07 26.95
N MET A 116 22.89 -5.89 26.83
CA MET A 116 22.83 -7.31 27.18
C MET A 116 24.01 -7.69 28.05
N ASN A 117 23.76 -7.97 29.32
CA ASN A 117 24.79 -8.39 30.28
C ASN A 117 25.98 -7.42 30.39
N GLY A 118 25.71 -6.12 30.31
CA GLY A 118 26.75 -5.07 30.36
C GLY A 118 27.49 -4.81 29.05
N SER A 119 27.09 -5.48 27.98
CA SER A 119 27.53 -5.19 26.61
C SER A 119 26.55 -4.28 25.91
N HIS A 120 27.02 -3.11 25.45
CA HIS A 120 26.20 -2.13 24.74
C HIS A 120 26.30 -2.34 23.22
N GLY A 121 25.18 -2.28 22.52
CA GLY A 121 25.16 -2.41 21.07
C GLY A 121 23.83 -1.95 20.46
N TYR A 122 23.58 -2.42 19.25
CA TYR A 122 22.43 -1.97 18.48
C TYR A 122 21.77 -3.14 17.73
N LEU A 123 20.44 -3.10 17.67
CA LEU A 123 19.68 -3.75 16.60
C LEU A 123 19.57 -2.75 15.44
N THR A 124 19.83 -3.23 14.24
CA THR A 124 19.72 -2.40 13.03
C THR A 124 19.02 -3.15 11.92
N GLY A 125 18.41 -2.39 11.02
CA GLY A 125 17.66 -2.97 9.91
C GLY A 125 17.00 -1.93 9.01
N LYS A 126 15.92 -2.35 8.39
CA LYS A 126 15.08 -1.52 7.54
C LYS A 126 13.64 -1.55 8.05
N TRP A 127 12.88 -0.54 7.70
CA TRP A 127 11.45 -0.52 7.94
C TRP A 127 10.69 -0.09 6.68
N GLU A 128 9.48 -0.55 6.59
CA GLU A 128 8.56 -0.20 5.52
C GLU A 128 7.16 0.03 6.07
N LEU A 129 6.36 0.75 5.30
CA LEU A 129 4.96 1.05 5.60
C LEU A 129 4.09 0.49 4.48
N ASP A 130 3.06 -0.25 4.88
CA ASP A 130 1.95 -0.62 4.00
C ASP A 130 0.64 -0.20 4.67
N ASN A 131 -0.02 0.81 4.12
CA ASN A 131 -1.16 1.49 4.70
C ASN A 131 -0.86 2.04 6.12
N THR A 132 -1.26 1.33 7.16
CA THR A 132 -1.00 1.63 8.57
C THR A 132 -0.11 0.59 9.24
N THR A 133 0.32 -0.44 8.50
CA THR A 133 1.19 -1.49 9.03
C THR A 133 2.65 -1.10 8.83
N VAL A 134 3.37 -0.96 9.93
CA VAL A 134 4.82 -0.72 9.94
C VAL A 134 5.53 -2.04 10.20
N THR A 135 6.33 -2.49 9.24
CA THR A 135 7.16 -3.68 9.38
C THR A 135 8.62 -3.27 9.54
N VAL A 136 9.26 -3.72 10.60
CA VAL A 136 10.69 -3.50 10.86
C VAL A 136 11.43 -4.81 10.67
N HIS A 137 12.25 -4.88 9.64
CA HIS A 137 13.12 -6.01 9.32
C HIS A 137 14.44 -5.85 10.04
N ILE A 138 14.63 -6.53 11.15
CA ILE A 138 15.87 -6.47 11.94
C ILE A 138 16.87 -7.44 11.31
N THR A 139 17.96 -6.91 10.78
CA THR A 139 18.94 -7.68 10.01
C THR A 139 20.25 -7.91 10.75
N LYS A 140 20.54 -7.13 11.80
CA LYS A 140 21.79 -7.21 12.53
C LYS A 140 21.60 -6.91 14.00
N ASN A 141 22.28 -7.70 14.84
CA ASN A 141 22.56 -7.43 16.24
C ASN A 141 24.08 -7.27 16.42
N THR A 142 24.53 -6.15 16.96
CA THR A 142 25.96 -5.87 17.05
C THR A 142 26.65 -6.55 18.25
N ILE A 143 25.87 -7.15 19.17
CA ILE A 143 26.39 -7.87 20.35
C ILE A 143 26.42 -9.37 20.09
N ASP A 144 25.49 -9.89 19.32
CA ASP A 144 25.30 -11.34 19.10
C ASP A 144 25.58 -11.69 17.63
N GLU A 145 26.72 -12.33 17.38
CA GLU A 145 27.11 -12.82 16.05
C GLU A 145 26.23 -13.99 15.55
N GLY A 146 25.58 -14.71 16.47
CA GLY A 146 24.64 -15.82 16.16
C GLY A 146 23.22 -15.34 15.86
N TYR A 147 22.99 -14.05 15.85
CA TYR A 147 21.68 -13.45 15.67
C TYR A 147 21.02 -13.87 14.34
N LYS A 148 19.74 -14.25 14.43
CA LYS A 148 18.93 -14.56 13.25
C LYS A 148 17.99 -13.40 12.94
N PRO A 149 17.92 -12.92 11.69
CA PRO A 149 16.98 -11.87 11.29
C PRO A 149 15.53 -12.23 11.62
N TYR A 150 14.75 -11.27 12.05
CA TYR A 150 13.31 -11.39 12.30
C TYR A 150 12.60 -10.05 12.11
N ASP A 151 11.29 -10.11 11.99
CA ASP A 151 10.46 -8.93 11.75
C ASP A 151 9.68 -8.54 13.01
N TRP A 152 9.58 -7.23 13.24
CA TRP A 152 8.61 -6.62 14.12
C TRP A 152 7.51 -5.99 13.29
N VAL A 153 6.26 -6.23 13.67
CA VAL A 153 5.11 -5.68 12.99
C VAL A 153 4.28 -4.84 13.96
N PHE A 154 4.00 -3.61 13.57
CA PHE A 154 3.22 -2.65 14.34
C PHE A 154 2.05 -2.15 13.49
N ASN A 155 0.96 -1.76 14.16
CA ASN A 155 -0.11 -0.96 13.58
C ASN A 155 0.07 0.50 14.01
N TYR A 156 0.20 1.40 13.07
CA TYR A 156 0.22 2.83 13.33
C TYR A 156 -1.20 3.35 13.49
N ASN A 157 -1.46 4.01 14.63
CA ASN A 157 -2.71 4.69 14.89
C ASN A 157 -2.50 6.20 14.68
N GLU A 158 -3.10 6.75 13.61
CA GLU A 158 -2.96 8.15 13.23
C GLU A 158 -3.62 9.11 14.25
N ASP A 159 -4.72 8.70 14.91
CA ASP A 159 -5.47 9.54 15.83
C ASP A 159 -4.71 9.77 17.15
N SER A 160 -4.00 8.75 17.61
CA SER A 160 -3.23 8.79 18.85
C SER A 160 -1.72 8.96 18.65
N ASP A 161 -1.26 8.97 17.40
CA ASP A 161 0.16 8.99 17.01
C ASP A 161 0.98 7.93 17.76
N THR A 162 0.52 6.67 17.65
CA THR A 162 1.13 5.55 18.36
C THR A 162 1.41 4.36 17.44
N LEU A 163 2.46 3.60 17.76
CA LEU A 163 2.74 2.29 17.17
C LEU A 163 2.31 1.20 18.17
N VAL A 164 1.36 0.37 17.77
CA VAL A 164 0.90 -0.77 18.57
C VAL A 164 1.48 -2.05 18.01
N GLY A 165 2.27 -2.76 18.81
CA GLY A 165 2.87 -4.03 18.44
C GLY A 165 1.82 -5.10 18.13
N THR A 166 2.17 -6.06 17.28
CA THR A 166 1.33 -7.21 16.93
C THR A 166 1.99 -8.53 17.36
N GLY A 167 1.24 -9.63 17.37
CA GLY A 167 1.76 -10.94 17.71
C GLY A 167 2.38 -10.98 19.11
N GLN A 168 3.64 -11.39 19.22
CA GLN A 168 4.36 -11.43 20.50
C GLN A 168 4.61 -10.06 21.13
N PHE A 169 4.49 -8.96 20.34
CA PHE A 169 4.66 -7.59 20.78
C PHE A 169 3.33 -6.87 21.04
N ALA A 170 2.18 -7.53 20.94
CA ALA A 170 0.85 -6.94 21.07
C ALA A 170 0.58 -6.19 22.39
N ARG A 171 1.38 -6.44 23.42
CA ARG A 171 1.31 -5.73 24.72
C ARG A 171 2.01 -4.36 24.73
N TRP A 172 2.76 -4.02 23.70
CA TRP A 172 3.59 -2.84 23.68
C TRP A 172 2.98 -1.76 22.78
N THR A 173 2.85 -0.57 23.32
CA THR A 173 2.45 0.64 22.60
C THR A 173 3.60 1.62 22.71
N TYR A 174 4.01 2.18 21.57
CA TYR A 174 5.06 3.18 21.47
C TYR A 174 4.46 4.55 21.13
N THR A 175 5.02 5.60 21.72
CA THR A 175 4.62 6.99 21.56
C THR A 175 5.83 7.88 21.24
#